data_595799fdf49d68535231bd1d00ba2a83
#
_entry.id   595799fdf49d68535231bd1d00ba2a83
#
_cell.length_a   1.000
_cell.length_b   1.000
_cell.length_c   1.000
_cell.angle_alpha   90.00
_cell.angle_beta   90.00
_cell.angle_gamma   90.00
#
_symmetry.space_group_name_H-M   'P 1'
#
loop_
_entity.id
_entity.type
_entity.pdbx_description
1 polymer ?
#
loop_
_entity_poly.entity_id
_entity_poly.type
_entity_poly.pdbx_seq_one_letter_code
_entity_poly.pdbx_strand_id
1 'polypeptide(L)'
;GKCTSNFTVGINDDVSHLSLPITETLVTEPAGATACMFWGLGADGTVGSNKNSIKIIGDNTDKYVQAYFVYDSKKSGGITVSHLRFGDQLITSPYTITAPDFVACHNPAYIGRYDMLAGIKEGGTFLLNTSLPKEEVFDNFTKEMQETIIAKKLNVYAIDALKISMDAGLGARINTVMQVCFFKLANIIPVSYTHLTLPTTSRV
;
A
#
# COMPACT_ATOMS: atom_id res chain seq x y z
N GLY A 1 5.51 40.47 -14.96
CA GLY A 1 5.10 39.34 -15.82
C GLY A 1 3.67 39.49 -16.25
N LYS A 2 3.31 39.04 -17.45
CA LYS A 2 1.90 39.00 -17.87
C LYS A 2 1.19 37.88 -17.09
N CYS A 3 0.08 38.19 -16.42
CA CYS A 3 -0.78 37.18 -15.86
C CYS A 3 -1.46 36.41 -17.01
N THR A 4 -1.32 35.09 -17.03
CA THR A 4 -2.02 34.21 -17.96
C THR A 4 -3.31 33.74 -17.30
N SER A 5 -4.42 33.82 -18.00
CA SER A 5 -5.72 33.30 -17.56
C SER A 5 -6.20 32.21 -18.52
N ASN A 6 -7.19 31.43 -18.11
CA ASN A 6 -7.78 30.35 -18.93
C ASN A 6 -6.76 29.28 -19.32
N PHE A 7 -5.97 28.77 -18.37
CA PHE A 7 -5.04 27.67 -18.55
C PHE A 7 -5.40 26.48 -17.68
N THR A 8 -4.93 25.33 -18.05
CA THR A 8 -4.91 24.09 -17.24
C THR A 8 -3.48 23.78 -16.84
N VAL A 9 -3.26 22.75 -16.03
CA VAL A 9 -1.92 22.32 -15.58
C VAL A 9 -1.82 20.80 -15.73
N GLY A 10 -0.73 20.32 -16.33
CA GLY A 10 -0.36 18.91 -16.33
C GLY A 10 -1.19 18.00 -17.23
N ILE A 11 -1.92 18.54 -18.21
CA ILE A 11 -2.61 17.74 -19.23
C ILE A 11 -1.61 17.47 -20.37
N ASN A 12 -1.28 16.20 -20.60
CA ASN A 12 -0.28 15.82 -21.60
C ASN A 12 -0.84 15.77 -23.04
N ASP A 13 -2.14 15.50 -23.18
CA ASP A 13 -2.86 15.42 -24.47
C ASP A 13 -3.77 16.62 -24.69
N ASP A 14 -3.35 17.79 -24.22
CA ASP A 14 -4.11 19.04 -24.34
C ASP A 14 -4.15 19.54 -25.79
N VAL A 15 -5.27 19.28 -26.46
CA VAL A 15 -5.54 19.71 -27.83
C VAL A 15 -5.61 21.26 -27.98
N SER A 16 -5.93 21.94 -26.86
CA SER A 16 -6.03 23.40 -26.82
C SER A 16 -4.70 24.11 -26.67
N HIS A 17 -3.65 23.38 -26.30
CA HIS A 17 -2.31 23.89 -25.99
C HIS A 17 -2.30 25.00 -24.91
N LEU A 18 -3.25 24.94 -23.97
CA LEU A 18 -3.38 25.86 -22.85
C LEU A 18 -2.82 25.29 -21.54
N SER A 19 -2.39 24.02 -21.55
CA SER A 19 -1.88 23.36 -20.34
C SER A 19 -0.43 23.73 -20.11
N LEU A 20 -0.16 24.20 -18.89
CA LEU A 20 1.20 24.41 -18.41
C LEU A 20 1.81 23.06 -18.01
N PRO A 21 3.08 22.81 -18.39
CA PRO A 21 3.75 21.58 -18.01
C PRO A 21 4.03 21.57 -16.49
N ILE A 22 3.94 20.38 -15.89
CA ILE A 22 4.48 20.15 -14.54
C ILE A 22 5.97 19.85 -14.70
N THR A 23 6.81 20.80 -14.30
CA THR A 23 8.29 20.70 -14.42
C THR A 23 8.94 20.12 -13.18
N GLU A 24 8.24 20.12 -12.05
CA GLU A 24 8.76 19.62 -10.77
C GLU A 24 7.68 18.78 -10.07
N THR A 25 8.10 17.69 -9.44
CA THR A 25 7.22 16.90 -8.58
C THR A 25 7.19 17.52 -7.20
N LEU A 26 6.07 18.13 -6.83
CA LEU A 26 5.87 18.67 -5.50
C LEU A 26 5.44 17.56 -4.54
N VAL A 27 6.26 17.29 -3.53
CA VAL A 27 5.90 16.42 -2.40
C VAL A 27 5.16 17.25 -1.36
N THR A 28 3.86 17.03 -1.23
CA THR A 28 2.98 17.73 -0.28
C THR A 28 2.62 16.88 0.94
N GLU A 29 3.21 15.70 1.06
CA GLU A 29 3.07 14.85 2.25
C GLU A 29 3.70 15.57 3.46
N PRO A 30 3.05 15.55 4.64
CA PRO A 30 3.67 16.10 5.85
C PRO A 30 5.01 15.42 6.14
N ALA A 31 5.98 16.21 6.62
CA ALA A 31 7.28 15.65 6.99
C ALA A 31 7.12 14.57 8.07
N GLY A 32 7.77 13.42 7.89
CA GLY A 32 7.67 12.29 8.81
C GLY A 32 6.40 11.45 8.67
N ALA A 33 5.53 11.76 7.72
CA ALA A 33 4.40 10.87 7.40
C ALA A 33 4.88 9.63 6.66
N THR A 34 4.36 8.47 7.06
CA THR A 34 4.54 7.20 6.37
C THR A 34 3.33 6.93 5.48
N ALA A 35 3.59 6.62 4.22
CA ALA A 35 2.59 6.36 3.20
C ALA A 35 2.64 4.88 2.76
N CYS A 36 1.50 4.18 2.85
CA CYS A 36 1.43 2.75 2.56
C CYS A 36 0.33 2.45 1.55
N MET A 37 0.63 1.53 0.62
CA MET A 37 -0.35 1.04 -0.36
C MET A 37 -0.52 -0.47 -0.24
N PHE A 38 -1.78 -0.93 -0.28
CA PHE A 38 -2.11 -2.36 -0.19
C PHE A 38 -2.99 -2.75 -1.37
N TRP A 39 -2.48 -3.67 -2.17
CA TRP A 39 -3.12 -4.19 -3.36
C TRP A 39 -3.78 -5.52 -3.05
N GLY A 40 -5.11 -5.54 -3.05
CA GLY A 40 -5.91 -6.70 -2.71
C GLY A 40 -7.02 -6.98 -3.72
N LEU A 41 -7.67 -8.12 -3.53
CA LEU A 41 -8.83 -8.51 -4.31
C LEU A 41 -10.11 -8.12 -3.55
N GLY A 42 -11.11 -7.63 -4.25
CA GLY A 42 -12.42 -7.39 -3.66
C GLY A 42 -12.95 -8.68 -3.01
N ALA A 43 -13.36 -8.61 -1.76
CA ALA A 43 -13.84 -9.71 -0.90
C ALA A 43 -12.73 -10.60 -0.27
N ASP A 44 -11.43 -10.33 -0.45
CA ASP A 44 -10.35 -11.05 0.23
C ASP A 44 -10.11 -10.60 1.70
N GLY A 45 -10.84 -9.58 2.15
CA GLY A 45 -10.73 -9.01 3.49
C GLY A 45 -9.62 -7.94 3.64
N THR A 46 -8.85 -7.62 2.60
CA THR A 46 -7.78 -6.62 2.64
C THR A 46 -8.27 -5.26 3.08
N VAL A 47 -9.39 -4.77 2.54
CA VAL A 47 -9.95 -3.46 2.93
C VAL A 47 -10.38 -3.46 4.40
N GLY A 48 -11.00 -4.54 4.87
CA GLY A 48 -11.42 -4.69 6.26
C GLY A 48 -10.23 -4.65 7.23
N SER A 49 -9.16 -5.41 6.93
CA SER A 49 -7.95 -5.41 7.74
C SER A 49 -7.25 -4.05 7.74
N ASN A 50 -7.22 -3.35 6.61
CA ASN A 50 -6.61 -2.03 6.52
C ASN A 50 -7.41 -0.96 7.28
N LYS A 51 -8.76 -1.03 7.27
CA LYS A 51 -9.61 -0.20 8.15
C LYS A 51 -9.30 -0.47 9.62
N ASN A 52 -9.13 -1.74 9.99
CA ASN A 52 -8.75 -2.10 11.35
C ASN A 52 -7.33 -1.62 11.69
N SER A 53 -6.38 -1.75 10.77
CA SER A 53 -5.00 -1.28 10.96
C SER A 53 -4.94 0.20 11.27
N ILE A 54 -5.64 1.03 10.49
CA ILE A 54 -5.63 2.47 10.71
C ILE A 54 -6.29 2.85 12.04
N LYS A 55 -7.34 2.13 12.43
CA LYS A 55 -7.97 2.30 13.75
C LYS A 55 -7.02 1.92 14.88
N ILE A 56 -6.35 0.76 14.78
CA ILE A 56 -5.37 0.31 15.79
C ILE A 56 -4.25 1.35 15.95
N ILE A 57 -3.73 1.90 14.86
CA ILE A 57 -2.69 2.94 14.91
C ILE A 57 -3.22 4.18 15.62
N GLY A 58 -4.39 4.69 15.24
CA GLY A 58 -4.98 5.87 15.84
C GLY A 58 -5.35 5.71 17.31
N ASP A 59 -5.85 4.52 17.71
CA ASP A 59 -6.29 4.27 19.08
C ASP A 59 -5.12 3.98 20.05
N ASN A 60 -3.95 3.54 19.54
CA ASN A 60 -2.80 3.08 20.35
C ASN A 60 -1.52 3.90 20.16
N THR A 61 -1.58 4.98 19.41
CA THR A 61 -0.45 5.91 19.22
C THR A 61 -0.96 7.34 19.17
N ASP A 62 -0.08 8.32 19.38
CA ASP A 62 -0.39 9.75 19.22
C ASP A 62 -0.34 10.21 17.75
N LYS A 63 -0.33 9.28 16.79
CA LYS A 63 -0.22 9.59 15.36
C LYS A 63 -1.56 10.00 14.78
N TYR A 64 -1.51 11.00 13.91
CA TYR A 64 -2.60 11.28 12.97
C TYR A 64 -2.65 10.19 11.91
N VAL A 65 -3.85 9.78 11.53
CA VAL A 65 -4.08 8.69 10.61
C VAL A 65 -5.07 9.08 9.52
N GLN A 66 -4.86 8.57 8.31
CA GLN A 66 -5.77 8.75 7.18
C GLN A 66 -5.83 7.47 6.36
N ALA A 67 -7.00 7.10 5.88
CA ALA A 67 -7.18 6.02 4.94
C ALA A 67 -8.11 6.41 3.79
N TYR A 68 -7.75 5.96 2.59
CA TYR A 68 -8.57 6.08 1.39
C TYR A 68 -8.56 4.75 0.65
N PHE A 69 -9.72 4.33 0.13
CA PHE A 69 -9.89 3.03 -0.51
C PHE A 69 -10.41 3.21 -1.93
N VAL A 70 -9.64 2.71 -2.89
CA VAL A 70 -10.01 2.68 -4.31
C VAL A 70 -10.56 1.30 -4.63
N TYR A 71 -11.71 1.26 -5.29
CA TYR A 71 -12.37 0.04 -5.72
C TYR A 71 -12.51 0.03 -7.23
N ASP A 72 -12.30 -1.15 -7.84
CA ASP A 72 -12.69 -1.36 -9.22
C ASP A 72 -14.22 -1.36 -9.34
N SER A 73 -14.73 -0.90 -10.47
CA SER A 73 -16.17 -0.88 -10.78
C SER A 73 -16.79 -2.28 -10.94
N LYS A 74 -16.00 -3.33 -11.08
CA LYS A 74 -16.50 -4.71 -11.14
C LYS A 74 -17.07 -5.15 -9.80
N LYS A 75 -18.27 -5.75 -9.82
CA LYS A 75 -18.97 -6.20 -8.61
C LYS A 75 -18.28 -7.29 -7.82
N SER A 76 -17.49 -8.15 -8.46
CA SER A 76 -16.74 -9.22 -7.79
C SER A 76 -15.41 -9.47 -8.48
N GLY A 77 -14.37 -9.79 -7.69
CA GLY A 77 -13.03 -10.06 -8.20
C GLY A 77 -12.31 -8.84 -8.75
N GLY A 78 -12.83 -7.63 -8.52
CA GLY A 78 -12.18 -6.38 -8.85
C GLY A 78 -11.00 -6.10 -7.91
N ILE A 79 -10.03 -5.35 -8.40
CA ILE A 79 -8.91 -4.90 -7.60
C ILE A 79 -9.34 -3.87 -6.56
N THR A 80 -8.72 -3.91 -5.39
CA THR A 80 -8.82 -2.85 -4.39
C THR A 80 -7.45 -2.32 -4.06
N VAL A 81 -7.30 -1.01 -3.95
CA VAL A 81 -6.07 -0.37 -3.50
C VAL A 81 -6.39 0.48 -2.28
N SER A 82 -5.81 0.09 -1.15
CA SER A 82 -5.93 0.85 0.10
C SER A 82 -4.72 1.76 0.25
N HIS A 83 -4.97 3.03 0.50
CA HIS A 83 -3.96 4.05 0.76
C HIS A 83 -4.04 4.46 2.22
N LEU A 84 -2.99 4.21 3.00
CA LEU A 84 -2.92 4.54 4.41
C LEU A 84 -1.78 5.53 4.65
N ARG A 85 -2.06 6.59 5.41
CA ARG A 85 -1.06 7.53 5.91
C ARG A 85 -1.13 7.60 7.41
N PHE A 86 0.01 7.71 8.06
CA PHE A 86 0.11 7.98 9.48
C PHE A 86 1.41 8.74 9.79
N GLY A 87 1.37 9.63 10.78
CA GLY A 87 2.50 10.49 11.12
C GLY A 87 2.20 11.38 12.33
N ASP A 88 3.21 12.13 12.74
CA ASP A 88 3.14 12.98 13.95
C ASP A 88 2.49 14.35 13.68
N GLN A 89 2.19 14.66 12.42
CA GLN A 89 1.52 15.90 12.01
C GLN A 89 0.15 15.62 11.42
N LEU A 90 -0.75 16.60 11.53
CA LEU A 90 -2.09 16.52 10.94
C LEU A 90 -2.00 16.25 9.42
N ILE A 91 -2.68 15.20 8.97
CA ILE A 91 -2.71 14.79 7.57
C ILE A 91 -3.96 15.39 6.92
N THR A 92 -3.75 16.33 6.00
CA THR A 92 -4.81 17.03 5.26
C THR A 92 -4.76 16.71 3.76
N SER A 93 -4.09 15.63 3.37
CA SER A 93 -3.87 15.23 1.97
C SER A 93 -5.16 14.65 1.36
N PRO A 94 -5.88 15.34 0.44
CA PRO A 94 -7.13 14.85 -0.15
C PRO A 94 -6.89 13.97 -1.40
N TYR A 95 -5.68 13.55 -1.67
CA TYR A 95 -5.25 12.81 -2.86
C TYR A 95 -4.73 11.41 -2.50
N THR A 96 -4.71 10.51 -3.48
CA THR A 96 -4.13 9.18 -3.36
C THR A 96 -2.62 9.25 -3.20
N ILE A 97 -2.02 8.23 -2.58
CA ILE A 97 -0.58 8.11 -2.42
C ILE A 97 0.04 7.82 -3.79
N THR A 98 1.04 8.60 -4.17
CA THR A 98 1.84 8.41 -5.39
C THR A 98 3.28 8.04 -5.10
N ALA A 99 3.77 8.28 -3.87
CA ALA A 99 5.12 7.97 -3.43
C ALA A 99 5.10 7.19 -2.10
N PRO A 100 4.74 5.87 -2.13
CA PRO A 100 4.65 5.08 -0.92
C PRO A 100 6.02 4.73 -0.34
N ASP A 101 6.06 4.61 0.99
CA ASP A 101 7.16 4.03 1.76
C ASP A 101 7.03 2.50 1.85
N PHE A 102 5.79 2.01 1.81
CA PHE A 102 5.45 0.60 1.95
C PHE A 102 4.40 0.19 0.93
N VAL A 103 4.63 -0.91 0.24
CA VAL A 103 3.67 -1.52 -0.69
C VAL A 103 3.46 -2.98 -0.32
N ALA A 104 2.21 -3.42 -0.16
CA ALA A 104 1.87 -4.83 0.00
C ALA A 104 1.02 -5.34 -1.17
N CYS A 105 1.40 -6.49 -1.70
CA CYS A 105 0.64 -7.24 -2.70
C CYS A 105 0.06 -8.50 -2.06
N HIS A 106 -1.27 -8.54 -1.87
CA HIS A 106 -1.97 -9.67 -1.28
C HIS A 106 -2.28 -10.78 -2.30
N ASN A 107 -2.33 -10.43 -3.59
CA ASN A 107 -2.60 -11.38 -4.66
C ASN A 107 -1.43 -11.44 -5.65
N PRO A 108 -0.67 -12.55 -5.71
CA PRO A 108 0.50 -12.68 -6.59
C PRO A 108 0.15 -12.57 -8.09
N ALA A 109 -1.11 -12.79 -8.48
CA ALA A 109 -1.56 -12.63 -9.87
C ALA A 109 -1.52 -11.18 -10.36
N TYR A 110 -1.21 -10.22 -9.50
CA TYR A 110 -1.03 -8.81 -9.88
C TYR A 110 0.37 -8.50 -10.40
N ILE A 111 1.34 -9.38 -10.17
CA ILE A 111 2.69 -9.29 -10.75
C ILE A 111 2.56 -9.26 -12.29
N GLY A 112 3.14 -8.24 -12.91
CA GLY A 112 3.09 -8.03 -14.36
C GLY A 112 1.76 -7.51 -14.91
N ARG A 113 0.74 -7.32 -14.07
CA ARG A 113 -0.55 -6.72 -14.49
C ARG A 113 -0.71 -5.26 -14.07
N TYR A 114 -0.10 -4.89 -12.96
CA TYR A 114 -0.17 -3.55 -12.39
C TYR A 114 1.23 -3.08 -11.99
N ASP A 115 1.50 -1.82 -12.23
CA ASP A 115 2.74 -1.19 -11.78
C ASP A 115 2.60 -0.79 -10.30
N MET A 116 2.69 -1.80 -9.42
CA MET A 116 2.53 -1.62 -7.98
C MET A 116 3.68 -0.85 -7.33
N LEU A 117 4.85 -0.82 -7.97
CA LEU A 117 6.05 -0.15 -7.49
C LEU A 117 6.23 1.25 -8.06
N ALA A 118 5.27 1.72 -8.88
CA ALA A 118 5.29 3.09 -9.38
C ALA A 118 5.41 4.09 -8.22
N GLY A 119 6.39 4.98 -8.33
CA GLY A 119 6.59 6.02 -7.33
C GLY A 119 7.12 5.58 -5.96
N ILE A 120 7.29 4.28 -5.67
CA ILE A 120 7.84 3.84 -4.38
C ILE A 120 9.16 4.55 -4.08
N LYS A 121 9.34 4.99 -2.83
CA LYS A 121 10.54 5.73 -2.40
C LYS A 121 11.78 4.82 -2.37
N GLU A 122 12.96 5.40 -2.50
CA GLU A 122 14.22 4.68 -2.29
C GLU A 122 14.26 4.10 -0.87
N GLY A 123 14.73 2.84 -0.74
CA GLY A 123 14.74 2.10 0.52
C GLY A 123 13.36 1.65 1.00
N GLY A 124 12.30 1.90 0.21
CA GLY A 124 10.95 1.47 0.54
C GLY A 124 10.81 -0.04 0.70
N THR A 125 9.71 -0.47 1.28
CA THR A 125 9.43 -1.88 1.55
C THR A 125 8.36 -2.43 0.62
N PHE A 126 8.62 -3.60 0.02
CA PHE A 126 7.65 -4.37 -0.75
C PHE A 126 7.38 -5.72 -0.08
N LEU A 127 6.12 -5.96 0.31
CA LEU A 127 5.66 -7.22 0.91
C LEU A 127 4.77 -7.98 -0.10
N LEU A 128 5.18 -9.18 -0.47
CA LEU A 128 4.44 -10.05 -1.39
C LEU A 128 3.88 -11.27 -0.67
N ASN A 129 2.58 -11.55 -0.85
CA ASN A 129 2.00 -12.84 -0.54
C ASN A 129 2.24 -13.80 -1.71
N THR A 130 3.01 -14.85 -1.50
CA THR A 130 3.29 -15.87 -2.51
C THR A 130 3.71 -17.17 -1.85
N SER A 131 3.40 -18.30 -2.51
CA SER A 131 3.86 -19.64 -2.12
C SER A 131 5.17 -20.04 -2.79
N LEU A 132 5.76 -19.16 -3.60
CA LEU A 132 7.05 -19.44 -4.24
C LEU A 132 8.17 -19.54 -3.21
N PRO A 133 9.14 -20.47 -3.42
CA PRO A 133 10.38 -20.49 -2.66
C PRO A 133 11.10 -19.14 -2.72
N LYS A 134 11.78 -18.76 -1.65
CA LYS A 134 12.48 -17.47 -1.54
C LYS A 134 13.43 -17.21 -2.72
N GLU A 135 14.09 -18.25 -3.17
CA GLU A 135 15.10 -18.21 -4.26
C GLU A 135 14.46 -17.87 -5.61
N GLU A 136 13.19 -18.20 -5.82
CA GLU A 136 12.46 -18.01 -7.07
C GLU A 136 11.67 -16.71 -7.12
N VAL A 137 11.48 -16.04 -5.98
CA VAL A 137 10.62 -14.83 -5.90
C VAL A 137 11.12 -13.71 -6.81
N PHE A 138 12.42 -13.44 -6.78
CA PHE A 138 13.01 -12.35 -7.57
C PHE A 138 12.92 -12.60 -9.06
N ASP A 139 13.14 -13.83 -9.49
CA ASP A 139 13.08 -14.23 -10.91
C ASP A 139 11.65 -14.23 -11.45
N ASN A 140 10.65 -14.31 -10.56
CA ASN A 140 9.24 -14.23 -10.94
C ASN A 140 8.73 -12.78 -11.14
N PHE A 141 9.52 -11.77 -10.77
CA PHE A 141 9.16 -10.37 -11.05
C PHE A 141 9.39 -10.02 -12.52
N THR A 142 8.62 -9.07 -13.03
CA THR A 142 8.90 -8.52 -14.36
C THR A 142 10.24 -7.78 -14.35
N LYS A 143 10.81 -7.61 -15.53
CA LYS A 143 12.09 -6.90 -15.68
C LYS A 143 12.04 -5.49 -15.11
N GLU A 144 10.95 -4.78 -15.34
CA GLU A 144 10.70 -3.42 -14.83
C GLU A 144 10.65 -3.38 -13.29
N MET A 145 10.02 -4.40 -12.68
CA MET A 145 9.99 -4.53 -11.22
C MET A 145 11.39 -4.82 -10.67
N GLN A 146 12.14 -5.75 -11.29
CA GLN A 146 13.50 -6.07 -10.89
C GLN A 146 14.43 -4.85 -10.96
N GLU A 147 14.36 -4.10 -12.07
CA GLU A 147 15.10 -2.86 -12.25
C GLU A 147 14.75 -1.81 -11.17
N THR A 148 13.46 -1.66 -10.87
CA THR A 148 12.99 -0.73 -9.83
C THR A 148 13.48 -1.15 -8.44
N ILE A 149 13.41 -2.45 -8.11
CA ILE A 149 13.87 -3.00 -6.83
C ILE A 149 15.36 -2.70 -6.62
N ILE A 150 16.17 -2.95 -7.66
CA ILE A 150 17.61 -2.73 -7.60
C ILE A 150 17.93 -1.24 -7.53
N ALA A 151 17.36 -0.44 -8.44
CA ALA A 151 17.66 1.00 -8.55
C ALA A 151 17.28 1.78 -7.27
N LYS A 152 16.14 1.43 -6.66
CA LYS A 152 15.65 2.07 -5.44
C LYS A 152 16.05 1.35 -4.15
N LYS A 153 16.85 0.28 -4.24
CA LYS A 153 17.33 -0.51 -3.09
C LYS A 153 16.19 -0.93 -2.17
N LEU A 154 15.11 -1.47 -2.75
CA LEU A 154 13.92 -1.84 -1.99
C LEU A 154 14.17 -3.01 -1.05
N ASN A 155 13.52 -2.99 0.10
CA ASN A 155 13.46 -4.12 1.01
C ASN A 155 12.29 -5.02 0.57
N VAL A 156 12.61 -6.18 -0.01
CA VAL A 156 11.59 -7.13 -0.50
C VAL A 156 11.40 -8.25 0.50
N TYR A 157 10.14 -8.48 0.88
CA TYR A 157 9.72 -9.58 1.75
C TYR A 157 8.65 -10.41 1.05
N ALA A 158 8.76 -11.72 1.18
CA ALA A 158 7.78 -12.68 0.68
C ALA A 158 7.29 -13.58 1.81
N ILE A 159 6.01 -13.92 1.77
CA ILE A 159 5.37 -14.76 2.78
C ILE A 159 4.27 -15.60 2.15
N ASP A 160 4.20 -16.89 2.49
CA ASP A 160 3.04 -17.73 2.20
C ASP A 160 1.98 -17.53 3.29
N ALA A 161 1.20 -16.45 3.12
CA ALA A 161 0.17 -16.10 4.09
C ALA A 161 -0.96 -17.12 4.16
N LEU A 162 -1.22 -17.86 3.07
CA LEU A 162 -2.24 -18.91 3.06
C LEU A 162 -1.82 -20.10 3.93
N LYS A 163 -0.60 -20.59 3.74
CA LYS A 163 -0.05 -21.68 4.54
C LYS A 163 -0.04 -21.32 6.03
N ILE A 164 0.49 -20.15 6.38
CA ILE A 164 0.56 -19.69 7.77
C ILE A 164 -0.85 -19.55 8.37
N SER A 165 -1.80 -19.02 7.62
CA SER A 165 -3.18 -18.86 8.07
C SER A 165 -3.84 -20.20 8.35
N MET A 166 -3.61 -21.20 7.48
CA MET A 166 -4.11 -22.56 7.68
C MET A 166 -3.47 -23.24 8.90
N ASP A 167 -2.15 -23.15 9.03
CA ASP A 167 -1.38 -23.72 10.16
C ASP A 167 -1.79 -23.09 11.50
N ALA A 168 -2.16 -21.81 11.49
CA ALA A 168 -2.66 -21.11 12.68
C ALA A 168 -4.16 -21.32 12.96
N GLY A 169 -4.87 -22.15 12.16
CA GLY A 169 -6.30 -22.41 12.33
C GLY A 169 -7.21 -21.24 11.93
N LEU A 170 -6.68 -20.26 11.19
CA LEU A 170 -7.43 -19.08 10.72
C LEU A 170 -8.15 -19.34 9.36
N GLY A 171 -8.00 -20.54 8.79
CA GLY A 171 -8.53 -20.85 7.47
C GLY A 171 -7.86 -19.99 6.38
N ALA A 172 -8.61 -19.57 5.37
CA ALA A 172 -8.08 -18.77 4.26
C ALA A 172 -7.95 -17.26 4.56
N ARG A 173 -7.84 -16.84 5.82
CA ARG A 173 -7.79 -15.43 6.23
C ARG A 173 -6.38 -14.84 6.08
N ILE A 174 -5.85 -14.78 4.87
CA ILE A 174 -4.53 -14.23 4.56
C ILE A 174 -4.36 -12.78 5.01
N ASN A 175 -5.44 -12.00 5.01
CA ASN A 175 -5.45 -10.60 5.40
C ASN A 175 -4.97 -10.40 6.84
N THR A 176 -5.26 -11.30 7.77
CA THR A 176 -4.78 -11.23 9.16
C THR A 176 -3.27 -11.43 9.23
N VAL A 177 -2.73 -12.40 8.49
CA VAL A 177 -1.29 -12.66 8.43
C VAL A 177 -0.56 -11.47 7.83
N MET A 178 -1.05 -10.95 6.69
CA MET A 178 -0.48 -9.79 6.03
C MET A 178 -0.51 -8.54 6.91
N GLN A 179 -1.57 -8.35 7.71
CA GLN A 179 -1.69 -7.24 8.67
C GLN A 179 -0.62 -7.32 9.76
N VAL A 180 -0.36 -8.50 10.32
CA VAL A 180 0.72 -8.71 11.30
C VAL A 180 2.08 -8.40 10.71
N CYS A 181 2.33 -8.87 9.47
CA CYS A 181 3.56 -8.55 8.74
C CYS A 181 3.72 -7.04 8.51
N PHE A 182 2.65 -6.36 8.14
CA PHE A 182 2.67 -4.90 7.99
C PHE A 182 3.09 -4.21 9.27
N PHE A 183 2.46 -4.49 10.41
CA PHE A 183 2.82 -3.87 11.69
C PHE A 183 4.28 -4.14 12.08
N LYS A 184 4.76 -5.36 11.83
CA LYS A 184 6.15 -5.73 12.11
C LYS A 184 7.15 -4.98 11.24
N LEU A 185 6.88 -4.91 9.93
CA LEU A 185 7.80 -4.31 8.96
C LEU A 185 7.78 -2.78 9.00
N ALA A 186 6.61 -2.19 9.20
CA ALA A 186 6.45 -0.75 9.29
C ALA A 186 6.86 -0.18 10.66
N ASN A 187 7.11 -1.05 11.65
CA ASN A 187 7.59 -0.71 13.01
C ASN A 187 6.80 0.43 13.67
N ILE A 188 5.47 0.42 13.51
CA ILE A 188 4.58 1.50 13.96
C ILE A 188 4.19 1.32 15.41
N ILE A 189 3.89 0.08 15.80
CA ILE A 189 3.47 -0.29 17.15
C ILE A 189 4.38 -1.42 17.67
N PRO A 190 4.63 -1.49 18.99
CA PRO A 190 5.36 -2.61 19.58
C PRO A 190 4.72 -3.95 19.20
N VAL A 191 5.54 -4.98 19.00
CA VAL A 191 5.07 -6.34 18.65
C VAL A 191 4.08 -6.88 19.69
N SER A 192 4.18 -6.44 20.94
CA SER A 192 3.22 -6.77 22.01
C SER A 192 1.76 -6.40 21.68
N TYR A 193 1.52 -5.46 20.78
CA TYR A 193 0.17 -5.07 20.34
C TYR A 193 -0.33 -5.88 19.13
N THR A 194 0.44 -6.79 18.58
CA THR A 194 0.00 -7.61 17.44
C THR A 194 -1.21 -8.50 17.76
N HIS A 195 -1.47 -8.81 19.03
CA HIS A 195 -2.68 -9.51 19.46
C HIS A 195 -3.98 -8.73 19.11
N LEU A 196 -3.91 -7.42 18.96
CA LEU A 196 -5.06 -6.60 18.56
C LEU A 196 -5.49 -6.83 17.09
N THR A 197 -4.61 -7.45 16.30
CA THR A 197 -4.89 -7.78 14.89
C THR A 197 -5.65 -9.10 14.74
N LEU A 198 -5.64 -9.95 15.76
CA LEU A 198 -6.37 -11.22 15.75
C LEU A 198 -7.87 -10.92 15.90
N PRO A 199 -8.73 -11.54 15.08
CA PRO A 199 -10.17 -11.43 15.28
C PRO A 199 -10.49 -11.98 16.67
N THR A 200 -10.93 -11.12 17.58
CA THR A 200 -11.59 -11.57 18.79
C THR A 200 -12.83 -12.32 18.33
N THR A 201 -12.85 -13.63 18.52
CA THR A 201 -14.07 -14.43 18.38
C THR A 201 -15.05 -13.86 19.40
N SER A 202 -15.95 -13.00 18.94
CA SER A 202 -17.17 -12.73 19.69
C SER A 202 -17.88 -14.07 19.79
N ARG A 203 -17.88 -14.63 21.00
CA ARG A 203 -18.79 -15.72 21.31
C ARG A 203 -20.19 -15.16 21.12
N VAL A 204 -20.93 -15.77 20.21
CA VAL A 204 -22.39 -15.70 20.17
C VAL A 204 -22.93 -16.49 21.33
#